data_849a50ea6eaa51ff4bd0f0a12004d276
#
_entry.id   849a50ea6eaa51ff4bd0f0a12004d276
#
_cell.length_a   1.000
_cell.length_b   1.000
_cell.length_c   1.000
_cell.angle_alpha   90.00
_cell.angle_beta   90.00
_cell.angle_gamma   90.00
#
_symmetry.space_group_name_H-M   'P 1'
#
loop_
_entity.id
_entity.type
_entity.pdbx_description
1 polymer ?
#
loop_
_entity_poly.entity_id
_entity_poly.type
_entity_poly.pdbx_seq_one_letter_code
_entity_poly.pdbx_strand_id
1 'polypeptide(L)'
;TAGKSKYAKAMMAAIHCQLSAEVCLSHCITELGKGEKAMAACAASTREVISLCDSFVKLASQSSTFTKKLANLCVEVCEACAKECDKHANHHAVCKECRDSCLACAKELKKV
;
A
#
# COMPACT_ATOMS: atom_id res chain seq x y z
N THR A 1 -21.67 -10.47 -3.13
CA THR A 1 -20.35 -10.54 -3.77
C THR A 1 -19.52 -9.28 -3.46
N ALA A 2 -18.20 -9.41 -3.53
CA ALA A 2 -17.30 -8.29 -3.30
C ALA A 2 -17.60 -7.12 -4.26
N GLY A 3 -17.97 -7.41 -5.51
CA GLY A 3 -18.30 -6.40 -6.50
C GLY A 3 -19.54 -5.58 -6.19
N LYS A 4 -20.41 -6.08 -5.27
CA LYS A 4 -21.63 -5.40 -4.86
C LYS A 4 -21.51 -4.75 -3.48
N SER A 5 -20.37 -4.92 -2.82
CA SER A 5 -20.11 -4.28 -1.54
C SER A 5 -19.96 -2.77 -1.72
N LYS A 6 -20.42 -2.00 -0.74
CA LYS A 6 -20.17 -0.55 -0.73
C LYS A 6 -18.68 -0.20 -0.64
N TYR A 7 -17.87 -1.17 -0.25
CA TYR A 7 -16.40 -1.00 -0.14
C TYR A 7 -15.64 -1.58 -1.33
N ALA A 8 -16.33 -2.03 -2.37
CA ALA A 8 -15.68 -2.73 -3.49
C ALA A 8 -14.54 -1.93 -4.12
N LYS A 9 -14.76 -0.64 -4.39
CA LYS A 9 -13.73 0.21 -4.99
C LYS A 9 -12.50 0.35 -4.09
N ALA A 10 -12.73 0.57 -2.81
CA ALA A 10 -11.65 0.69 -1.82
C ALA A 10 -10.89 -0.63 -1.69
N MET A 11 -11.61 -1.76 -1.70
CA MET A 11 -11.00 -3.09 -1.62
C MET A 11 -10.12 -3.36 -2.84
N MET A 12 -10.59 -3.03 -4.04
CA MET A 12 -9.80 -3.22 -5.26
C MET A 12 -8.54 -2.35 -5.25
N ALA A 13 -8.67 -1.11 -4.79
CA ALA A 13 -7.52 -0.22 -4.66
C ALA A 13 -6.51 -0.77 -3.65
N ALA A 14 -6.99 -1.32 -2.53
CA ALA A 14 -6.12 -1.92 -1.52
C ALA A 14 -5.39 -3.16 -2.05
N ILE A 15 -6.09 -4.02 -2.80
CA ILE A 15 -5.48 -5.20 -3.42
C ILE A 15 -4.40 -4.79 -4.42
N HIS A 16 -4.70 -3.84 -5.29
CA HIS A 16 -3.73 -3.33 -6.27
C HIS A 16 -2.50 -2.74 -5.58
N CYS A 17 -2.72 -1.96 -4.52
CA CYS A 17 -1.64 -1.36 -3.75
C CYS A 17 -0.78 -2.44 -3.08
N GLN A 18 -1.42 -3.48 -2.54
CA GLN A 18 -0.73 -4.61 -1.92
C GLN A 18 0.19 -5.31 -2.92
N LEU A 19 -0.30 -5.55 -4.14
CA LEU A 19 0.50 -6.17 -5.19
C LEU A 19 1.71 -5.30 -5.57
N SER A 20 1.48 -4.00 -5.77
CA SER A 20 2.58 -3.07 -6.10
C SER A 20 3.61 -3.01 -4.97
N ALA A 21 3.16 -3.05 -3.73
CA ALA A 21 4.04 -3.02 -2.57
C ALA A 21 4.87 -4.30 -2.46
N GLU A 22 4.29 -5.46 -2.79
CA GLU A 22 5.03 -6.73 -2.80
C GLU A 22 6.17 -6.68 -3.82
N VAL A 23 5.89 -6.18 -5.03
CA VAL A 23 6.90 -6.04 -6.07
C VAL A 23 8.00 -5.07 -5.64
N CYS A 24 7.60 -3.95 -5.04
CA CYS A 24 8.55 -2.94 -4.55
C CYS A 24 9.40 -3.52 -3.41
N LEU A 25 8.81 -4.27 -2.49
CA LEU A 25 9.54 -4.91 -1.40
C LEU A 25 10.60 -5.88 -1.93
N SER A 26 10.24 -6.71 -2.90
CA SER A 26 11.17 -7.65 -3.53
C SER A 26 12.35 -6.91 -4.16
N HIS A 27 12.08 -5.82 -4.85
CA HIS A 27 13.12 -4.96 -5.44
C HIS A 27 14.02 -4.35 -4.35
N CYS A 28 13.43 -3.84 -3.28
CA CYS A 28 14.19 -3.26 -2.17
C CYS A 28 15.13 -4.29 -1.54
N ILE A 29 14.66 -5.53 -1.37
CA ILE A 29 15.48 -6.61 -0.81
C ILE A 29 16.69 -6.88 -1.72
N THR A 30 16.46 -6.95 -3.04
CA THR A 30 17.53 -7.14 -4.03
C THR A 30 18.57 -6.02 -3.93
N GLU A 31 18.11 -4.78 -3.91
CA GLU A 31 19.00 -3.62 -3.85
C GLU A 31 19.77 -3.54 -2.51
N LEU A 32 19.11 -3.90 -1.41
CA LEU A 32 19.79 -3.99 -0.11
C LEU A 32 20.90 -5.03 -0.16
N GLY A 33 20.67 -6.15 -0.86
CA GLY A 33 21.69 -7.19 -1.06
C GLY A 33 22.91 -6.69 -1.84
N LYS A 34 22.73 -5.63 -2.63
CA LYS A 34 23.82 -4.99 -3.38
C LYS A 34 24.49 -3.86 -2.59
N GLY A 35 24.05 -3.62 -1.36
CA GLY A 35 24.59 -2.57 -0.51
C GLY A 35 23.89 -1.22 -0.59
N GLU A 36 22.73 -1.14 -1.26
CA GLU A 36 21.94 0.09 -1.36
C GLU A 36 21.14 0.33 -0.08
N LYS A 37 21.81 0.79 0.96
CA LYS A 37 21.23 0.95 2.31
C LYS A 37 20.03 1.90 2.36
N ALA A 38 19.98 2.85 1.43
CA ALA A 38 18.89 3.83 1.36
C ALA A 38 17.51 3.17 1.09
N MET A 39 17.49 1.92 0.63
CA MET A 39 16.24 1.19 0.34
C MET A 39 15.59 0.59 1.59
N ALA A 40 16.26 0.63 2.74
CA ALA A 40 15.75 0.01 3.96
C ALA A 40 14.42 0.60 4.44
N ALA A 41 14.30 1.93 4.42
CA ALA A 41 13.06 2.61 4.86
C ALA A 41 11.90 2.31 3.92
N CYS A 42 12.17 2.23 2.62
CA CYS A 42 11.16 1.87 1.62
C CYS A 42 10.67 0.43 1.85
N ALA A 43 11.60 -0.50 2.09
CA ALA A 43 11.26 -1.90 2.40
C ALA A 43 10.35 -2.00 3.64
N ALA A 44 10.68 -1.27 4.70
CA ALA A 44 9.87 -1.26 5.92
C ALA A 44 8.46 -0.70 5.67
N SER A 45 8.37 0.40 4.91
CA SER A 45 7.08 1.02 4.57
C SER A 45 6.19 0.11 3.73
N THR A 46 6.76 -0.59 2.75
CA THR A 46 5.99 -1.52 1.91
C THR A 46 5.42 -2.67 2.74
N ARG A 47 6.19 -3.17 3.72
CA ARG A 47 5.69 -4.22 4.62
C ARG A 47 4.47 -3.75 5.40
N GLU A 48 4.49 -2.52 5.87
CA GLU A 48 3.36 -1.94 6.60
C GLU A 48 2.12 -1.83 5.70
N VAL A 49 2.31 -1.33 4.48
CA VAL A 49 1.21 -1.23 3.50
C VAL A 49 0.61 -2.60 3.20
N ILE A 50 1.46 -3.61 2.96
CA ILE A 50 1.00 -4.97 2.66
C ILE A 50 0.13 -5.49 3.81
N SER A 51 0.60 -5.34 5.05
CA SER A 51 -0.13 -5.82 6.23
C SER A 51 -1.48 -5.15 6.40
N LEU A 52 -1.52 -3.83 6.27
CA LEU A 52 -2.76 -3.09 6.51
C LEU A 52 -3.75 -3.19 5.37
N CYS A 53 -3.28 -3.21 4.13
CA CYS A 53 -4.17 -3.41 2.97
C CYS A 53 -4.83 -4.80 3.03
N ASP A 54 -4.06 -5.83 3.40
CA ASP A 54 -4.61 -7.17 3.57
C ASP A 54 -5.71 -7.19 4.65
N SER A 55 -5.42 -6.58 5.79
CA SER A 55 -6.37 -6.47 6.89
C SER A 55 -7.62 -5.69 6.49
N PHE A 56 -7.45 -4.59 5.74
CA PHE A 56 -8.57 -3.79 5.26
C PHE A 56 -9.52 -4.62 4.39
N VAL A 57 -8.98 -5.39 3.45
CA VAL A 57 -9.78 -6.23 2.57
C VAL A 57 -10.62 -7.21 3.39
N LYS A 58 -10.02 -7.82 4.40
CA LYS A 58 -10.72 -8.78 5.27
C LYS A 58 -11.84 -8.12 6.08
N LEU A 59 -11.57 -6.98 6.70
CA LEU A 59 -12.58 -6.28 7.49
C LEU A 59 -13.70 -5.73 6.62
N ALA A 60 -13.35 -5.14 5.48
CA ALA A 60 -14.35 -4.57 4.56
C ALA A 60 -15.22 -5.65 3.96
N SER A 61 -14.66 -6.84 3.65
CA SER A 61 -15.40 -7.97 3.10
C SER A 61 -16.54 -8.42 3.99
N GLN A 62 -16.37 -8.35 5.30
CA GLN A 62 -17.42 -8.75 6.25
C GLN A 62 -18.19 -7.54 6.83
N SER A 63 -18.00 -6.37 6.27
CA SER A 63 -18.63 -5.12 6.74
C SER A 63 -18.41 -4.90 8.24
N SER A 64 -17.17 -5.11 8.69
CA SER A 64 -16.80 -4.94 10.09
C SER A 64 -17.06 -3.51 10.56
N THR A 65 -17.47 -3.37 11.82
CA THR A 65 -17.63 -2.05 12.44
C THR A 65 -16.28 -1.32 12.57
N PHE A 66 -15.17 -2.04 12.42
CA PHE A 66 -13.83 -1.46 12.49
C PHE A 66 -13.27 -1.04 11.12
N THR A 67 -14.04 -1.24 10.04
CA THR A 67 -13.60 -0.95 8.67
C THR A 67 -13.14 0.49 8.51
N LYS A 68 -13.92 1.45 8.95
CA LYS A 68 -13.58 2.87 8.80
C LYS A 68 -12.34 3.25 9.62
N LYS A 69 -12.23 2.75 10.84
CA LYS A 69 -11.08 3.02 11.70
C LYS A 69 -9.79 2.48 11.07
N LEU A 70 -9.87 1.27 10.53
CA LEU A 70 -8.71 0.69 9.85
C LEU A 70 -8.40 1.43 8.55
N ALA A 71 -9.41 1.85 7.79
CA ALA A 71 -9.21 2.64 6.58
C ALA A 71 -8.43 3.92 6.88
N ASN A 72 -8.77 4.61 7.97
CA ASN A 72 -8.07 5.82 8.36
C ASN A 72 -6.59 5.57 8.65
N LEU A 73 -6.29 4.46 9.32
CA LEU A 73 -4.89 4.06 9.57
C LEU A 73 -4.19 3.70 8.27
N CYS A 74 -4.87 2.97 7.39
CA CYS A 74 -4.30 2.61 6.08
C CYS A 74 -3.96 3.84 5.24
N VAL A 75 -4.78 4.90 5.29
CA VAL A 75 -4.49 6.15 4.59
C VAL A 75 -3.15 6.72 5.05
N GLU A 76 -2.94 6.79 6.35
CA GLU A 76 -1.68 7.32 6.91
C GLU A 76 -0.49 6.49 6.46
N VAL A 77 -0.61 5.17 6.50
CA VAL A 77 0.48 4.26 6.15
C VAL A 77 0.75 4.31 4.65
N CYS A 78 -0.28 4.35 3.81
CA CYS A 78 -0.12 4.48 2.36
C CYS A 78 0.54 5.80 1.98
N GLU A 79 0.16 6.90 2.62
CA GLU A 79 0.77 8.20 2.35
C GLU A 79 2.22 8.24 2.81
N ALA A 80 2.54 7.62 3.94
CA ALA A 80 3.92 7.53 4.42
C ALA A 80 4.78 6.69 3.47
N CYS A 81 4.24 5.57 2.98
CA CYS A 81 4.94 4.73 2.00
C CYS A 81 5.16 5.46 0.69
N ALA A 82 4.16 6.22 0.22
CA ALA A 82 4.30 7.03 -0.99
C ALA A 82 5.46 8.02 -0.87
N LYS A 83 5.62 8.65 0.29
CA LYS A 83 6.74 9.56 0.56
C LYS A 83 8.09 8.86 0.46
N GLU A 84 8.20 7.66 1.03
CA GLU A 84 9.44 6.89 0.96
C GLU A 84 9.74 6.45 -0.46
N CYS A 85 8.74 5.94 -1.18
CA CYS A 85 8.90 5.53 -2.58
C CYS A 85 9.28 6.70 -3.48
N ASP A 86 8.73 7.88 -3.19
CA ASP A 86 9.01 9.09 -3.98
C ASP A 86 10.50 9.45 -4.01
N LYS A 87 11.22 9.16 -2.94
CA LYS A 87 12.66 9.39 -2.85
C LYS A 87 13.45 8.59 -3.89
N HIS A 88 12.89 7.49 -4.36
CA HIS A 88 13.53 6.55 -5.29
C HIS A 88 12.86 6.48 -6.65
N ALA A 89 11.75 7.19 -6.84
CA ALA A 89 10.90 7.07 -8.04
C ALA A 89 11.63 7.40 -9.35
N ASN A 90 12.59 8.34 -9.31
CA ASN A 90 13.33 8.75 -10.50
C ASN A 90 14.34 7.71 -10.99
N HIS A 91 14.74 6.78 -10.11
CA HIS A 91 15.78 5.79 -10.42
C HIS A 91 15.28 4.35 -10.38
N HIS A 92 14.07 4.14 -9.84
CA HIS A 92 13.50 2.80 -9.66
C HIS A 92 12.02 2.81 -10.08
N ALA A 93 11.74 2.22 -11.25
CA ALA A 93 10.38 2.19 -11.80
C ALA A 93 9.37 1.56 -10.85
N VAL A 94 9.76 0.50 -10.14
CA VAL A 94 8.84 -0.17 -9.18
C VAL A 94 8.51 0.72 -7.99
N CYS A 95 9.43 1.59 -7.59
CA CYS A 95 9.18 2.57 -6.52
C CYS A 95 8.18 3.63 -6.99
N LYS A 96 8.29 4.06 -8.23
CA LYS A 96 7.35 5.00 -8.84
C LYS A 96 5.94 4.40 -8.88
N GLU A 97 5.83 3.15 -9.34
CA GLU A 97 4.55 2.45 -9.41
C GLU A 97 3.94 2.25 -8.02
N CYS A 98 4.75 1.89 -7.04
CA CYS A 98 4.29 1.73 -5.67
C CYS A 98 3.82 3.06 -5.07
N ARG A 99 4.56 4.15 -5.31
CA ARG A 99 4.14 5.49 -4.90
C ARG A 99 2.76 5.81 -5.45
N ASP A 100 2.57 5.63 -6.76
CA ASP A 100 1.32 5.97 -7.44
C ASP A 100 0.16 5.10 -6.92
N SER A 101 0.40 3.82 -6.71
CA SER A 101 -0.58 2.89 -6.13
C SER A 101 -0.97 3.27 -4.71
N CYS A 102 0.00 3.66 -3.89
CA CYS A 102 -0.24 4.08 -2.51
C CYS A 102 -1.11 5.34 -2.47
N LEU A 103 -0.84 6.31 -3.35
CA LEU A 103 -1.63 7.54 -3.42
C LEU A 103 -3.05 7.26 -3.91
N ALA A 104 -3.20 6.39 -4.91
CA ALA A 104 -4.52 5.99 -5.42
C ALA A 104 -5.32 5.26 -4.33
N CYS A 105 -4.67 4.37 -3.60
CA CYS A 105 -5.28 3.63 -2.49
C CYS A 105 -5.74 4.59 -1.39
N ALA A 106 -4.89 5.51 -0.97
CA ALA A 106 -5.24 6.49 0.05
C ALA A 106 -6.46 7.30 -0.37
N LYS A 107 -6.52 7.71 -1.63
CA LYS A 107 -7.65 8.46 -2.17
C LYS A 107 -8.96 7.68 -2.04
N GLU A 108 -8.96 6.40 -2.40
CA GLU A 108 -10.17 5.57 -2.29
C GLU A 108 -10.54 5.27 -0.84
N LEU A 109 -9.55 5.00 0.02
CA LEU A 109 -9.80 4.73 1.43
C LEU A 109 -10.36 5.93 2.18
N LYS A 110 -10.05 7.15 1.76
CA LYS A 110 -10.62 8.37 2.35
C LYS A 110 -12.13 8.47 2.15
N LYS A 111 -12.67 7.76 1.18
CA LYS A 111 -14.10 7.75 0.89
C LYS A 111 -14.88 6.73 1.71
N VAL A 112 -14.20 5.90 2.47
CA VAL A 112 -14.82 4.85 3.30
C VAL A 112 -15.55 5.41 4.52
#